data_a355dbf3643c48d03e0c51b6ecef6b99
#
_entry.id   a355dbf3643c48d03e0c51b6ecef6b99
#
_cell.length_a   1.000
_cell.length_b   1.000
_cell.length_c   1.000
_cell.angle_alpha   90.00
_cell.angle_beta   90.00
_cell.angle_gamma   90.00
#
_symmetry.space_group_name_H-M   'P 1'
#
loop_
_entity.id
_entity.type
_entity.pdbx_description
1 polymer ?
#
loop_
_entity_poly.entity_id
_entity_poly.type
_entity_poly.pdbx_seq_one_letter_code
_entity_poly.pdbx_strand_id
1 'polypeptide(L)'
;VMLSDISRGRQPDGDPAWLFFGEPTPGSANITTGFLGIMEPPTVSQVGDPFSSPGSIAIESNIPDAVLYYTLDGSYPDTLATLYTDPIYVASNTVIRVVATKPGWLNSKPVTHSYLFDYDGILPVVSLSTDPEHFWDNDSGIYVMGPNASTDFPYFGANFWQDWERPIHIEMFEPNGELGFSIDGGVKIYGAYSRANPQKSLSIFARGMYGYSEINYQVFPDKNIDQFEAIVLRNSGNDWNTSHFRDGLVSKIASQADVTAQAYRPAVVYLNGVYWGILNIREKINEHFLASHFAIDPENIDLLEDNNEVIHGDASHYLDLLNFIDENEISDPETYSVISNTMNIDNYIRYTITQIFVDNWDWPGNNIKYWRPRTPEGRWRWILFDADFAFGLFTPNGYTHDMFE
;
A
#
# COMPACT_ATOMS: atom_id res chain seq x y z
N VAL A 1 -24.41 11.25 -4.89
CA VAL A 1 -22.98 11.21 -5.24
C VAL A 1 -22.86 10.40 -6.52
N MET A 2 -22.13 10.92 -7.50
CA MET A 2 -21.79 10.15 -8.72
C MET A 2 -20.69 9.16 -8.33
N LEU A 3 -20.82 7.90 -8.73
CA LEU A 3 -19.76 6.91 -8.59
C LEU A 3 -18.70 7.14 -9.69
N SER A 4 -17.46 6.73 -9.44
CA SER A 4 -16.41 6.74 -10.47
C SER A 4 -16.87 5.93 -11.67
N ASP A 5 -16.51 6.40 -12.86
CA ASP A 5 -16.82 5.77 -14.16
C ASP A 5 -18.30 5.55 -14.49
N ILE A 6 -19.20 6.20 -13.74
CA ILE A 6 -20.63 6.23 -14.03
C ILE A 6 -21.05 7.66 -14.39
N SER A 7 -21.67 7.82 -15.56
CA SER A 7 -22.28 9.08 -15.97
C SER A 7 -23.80 9.04 -15.85
N ARG A 8 -24.42 10.21 -15.86
CA ARG A 8 -25.86 10.37 -15.90
C ARG A 8 -26.23 11.26 -17.10
N GLY A 9 -27.09 10.77 -17.94
CA GLY A 9 -27.46 11.46 -19.19
C GLY A 9 -28.84 11.07 -19.67
N ARG A 10 -29.18 11.50 -20.89
CA ARG A 10 -30.44 11.22 -21.57
C ARG A 10 -30.18 10.38 -22.81
N GLN A 11 -31.11 9.47 -23.13
CA GLN A 11 -31.00 8.60 -24.31
C GLN A 11 -32.40 8.36 -24.92
N PRO A 12 -32.66 8.89 -26.14
CA PRO A 12 -31.81 9.78 -26.92
C PRO A 12 -31.60 11.15 -26.26
N ASP A 13 -30.67 11.94 -26.79
CA ASP A 13 -30.44 13.31 -26.32
C ASP A 13 -31.75 14.12 -26.35
N GLY A 14 -32.01 14.83 -25.23
CA GLY A 14 -33.25 15.60 -25.08
C GLY A 14 -34.45 14.83 -24.53
N ASP A 15 -34.37 13.51 -24.34
CA ASP A 15 -35.41 12.71 -23.67
C ASP A 15 -35.66 13.24 -22.24
N PRO A 16 -36.94 13.30 -21.76
CA PRO A 16 -37.20 13.73 -20.39
C PRO A 16 -36.64 12.80 -19.32
N ALA A 17 -36.45 11.51 -19.62
CA ALA A 17 -35.90 10.53 -18.68
C ALA A 17 -34.37 10.64 -18.55
N TRP A 18 -33.90 10.55 -17.32
CA TRP A 18 -32.48 10.47 -17.00
C TRP A 18 -32.09 9.02 -16.70
N LEU A 19 -31.01 8.57 -17.36
CA LEU A 19 -30.46 7.24 -17.21
C LEU A 19 -29.03 7.32 -16.66
N PHE A 20 -28.56 6.23 -16.09
CA PHE A 20 -27.16 6.01 -15.68
C PHE A 20 -26.45 5.19 -16.76
N PHE A 21 -25.17 5.49 -16.98
CA PHE A 21 -24.33 4.79 -17.97
C PHE A 21 -23.05 4.32 -17.31
N GLY A 22 -22.79 3.01 -17.35
CA GLY A 22 -21.53 2.42 -16.89
C GLY A 22 -20.36 2.62 -17.87
N GLU A 23 -20.67 3.07 -19.09
CA GLU A 23 -19.69 3.44 -20.12
C GLU A 23 -19.98 4.88 -20.56
N PRO A 24 -19.32 5.87 -19.92
CA PRO A 24 -19.51 7.28 -20.27
C PRO A 24 -19.02 7.62 -21.68
N THR A 25 -19.75 8.50 -22.37
CA THR A 25 -19.43 8.97 -23.72
C THR A 25 -19.21 10.49 -23.73
N PRO A 26 -18.14 11.04 -23.10
CA PRO A 26 -17.92 12.47 -22.97
C PRO A 26 -17.76 13.14 -24.35
N GLY A 27 -18.52 14.24 -24.57
CA GLY A 27 -18.50 14.99 -25.82
C GLY A 27 -19.24 14.33 -26.99
N SER A 28 -19.97 13.23 -26.76
CA SER A 28 -20.73 12.49 -27.77
C SER A 28 -22.12 12.14 -27.24
N ALA A 29 -23.04 11.75 -28.16
CA ALA A 29 -24.35 11.25 -27.76
C ALA A 29 -24.24 9.97 -26.93
N ASN A 30 -25.16 9.76 -25.98
CA ASN A 30 -25.24 8.55 -25.17
C ASN A 30 -25.75 7.38 -26.03
N ILE A 31 -24.86 6.52 -26.49
CA ILE A 31 -25.16 5.35 -27.34
C ILE A 31 -25.00 4.01 -26.62
N THR A 32 -24.40 4.00 -25.42
CA THR A 32 -24.24 2.82 -24.58
C THR A 32 -25.56 2.48 -23.86
N THR A 33 -25.63 1.31 -23.21
CA THR A 33 -26.84 0.90 -22.49
C THR A 33 -27.13 1.84 -21.32
N GLY A 34 -28.33 2.45 -21.33
CA GLY A 34 -28.82 3.29 -20.24
C GLY A 34 -29.57 2.45 -19.18
N PHE A 35 -29.33 2.74 -17.90
CA PHE A 35 -29.92 2.06 -16.76
C PHE A 35 -30.81 3.01 -15.94
N LEU A 36 -31.85 2.46 -15.32
CA LEU A 36 -32.85 3.23 -14.54
C LEU A 36 -32.29 3.69 -13.19
N GLY A 37 -31.29 3.01 -12.66
CA GLY A 37 -30.68 3.28 -11.36
C GLY A 37 -29.41 2.48 -11.15
N ILE A 38 -28.84 2.65 -9.96
CA ILE A 38 -27.70 1.87 -9.46
C ILE A 38 -28.21 1.10 -8.25
N MET A 39 -27.90 -0.21 -8.17
CA MET A 39 -28.26 -1.02 -7.02
C MET A 39 -27.49 -0.56 -5.77
N GLU A 40 -28.15 -0.51 -4.64
CA GLU A 40 -27.48 -0.34 -3.35
C GLU A 40 -26.74 -1.63 -2.98
N PRO A 41 -25.58 -1.53 -2.31
CA PRO A 41 -24.88 -2.71 -1.78
C PRO A 41 -25.78 -3.51 -0.85
N PRO A 42 -25.74 -4.85 -0.92
CA PRO A 42 -26.47 -5.70 0.02
C PRO A 42 -25.91 -5.60 1.45
N THR A 43 -26.68 -6.05 2.43
CA THR A 43 -26.27 -6.14 3.83
C THR A 43 -26.13 -7.60 4.25
N VAL A 44 -25.24 -7.87 5.22
CA VAL A 44 -25.06 -9.18 5.83
C VAL A 44 -25.55 -9.19 7.28
N SER A 45 -26.07 -10.33 7.75
CA SER A 45 -26.58 -10.48 9.13
C SER A 45 -25.48 -10.39 10.20
N GLN A 46 -24.25 -10.74 9.83
CA GLN A 46 -23.06 -10.65 10.67
C GLN A 46 -21.88 -10.23 9.78
N VAL A 47 -21.20 -9.17 10.15
CA VAL A 47 -19.95 -8.74 9.51
C VAL A 47 -18.83 -9.75 9.82
N GLY A 48 -17.85 -9.86 8.93
CA GLY A 48 -16.68 -10.71 9.16
C GLY A 48 -15.83 -10.19 10.33
N ASP A 49 -15.15 -11.10 10.99
CA ASP A 49 -14.19 -10.80 12.06
C ASP A 49 -13.11 -11.90 12.14
N PRO A 50 -11.96 -11.67 12.82
CA PRO A 50 -10.88 -12.65 12.97
C PRO A 50 -11.14 -13.69 14.07
N PHE A 51 -12.24 -13.59 14.81
CA PHE A 51 -12.66 -14.54 15.86
C PHE A 51 -14.00 -15.22 15.50
N SER A 52 -14.26 -15.41 14.20
CA SER A 52 -15.51 -15.99 13.72
C SER A 52 -15.81 -17.34 14.36
N SER A 53 -17.08 -17.57 14.66
CA SER A 53 -17.59 -18.85 15.10
C SER A 53 -18.46 -19.46 14.01
N PRO A 54 -18.51 -20.81 13.88
CA PRO A 54 -19.35 -21.45 12.87
C PRO A 54 -20.81 -20.94 12.95
N GLY A 55 -21.33 -20.52 11.79
CA GLY A 55 -22.66 -19.91 11.72
C GLY A 55 -23.17 -19.73 10.30
N SER A 56 -24.41 -19.29 10.17
CA SER A 56 -25.04 -19.01 8.89
C SER A 56 -25.19 -17.50 8.68
N ILE A 57 -24.67 -17.00 7.58
CA ILE A 57 -24.69 -15.60 7.18
C ILE A 57 -25.86 -15.35 6.24
N ALA A 58 -26.86 -14.60 6.68
CA ALA A 58 -27.93 -14.16 5.82
C ALA A 58 -27.53 -12.87 5.09
N ILE A 59 -27.97 -12.74 3.83
CA ILE A 59 -27.70 -11.60 2.97
C ILE A 59 -29.02 -11.01 2.51
N GLU A 60 -29.17 -9.71 2.59
CA GLU A 60 -30.40 -9.01 2.26
C GLU A 60 -30.15 -7.79 1.34
N SER A 61 -31.14 -7.46 0.53
CA SER A 61 -31.18 -6.21 -0.25
C SER A 61 -32.41 -5.41 0.12
N ASN A 62 -32.25 -4.11 0.28
CA ASN A 62 -33.36 -3.19 0.52
C ASN A 62 -34.18 -2.88 -0.76
N ILE A 63 -33.67 -3.30 -1.93
CA ILE A 63 -34.34 -3.05 -3.21
C ILE A 63 -35.22 -4.26 -3.55
N PRO A 64 -36.55 -4.08 -3.73
CA PRO A 64 -37.45 -5.16 -4.15
C PRO A 64 -37.01 -5.79 -5.46
N ASP A 65 -37.21 -7.11 -5.58
CA ASP A 65 -36.85 -7.92 -6.76
C ASP A 65 -35.35 -7.90 -7.08
N ALA A 66 -34.48 -7.55 -6.14
CA ALA A 66 -33.04 -7.72 -6.25
C ALA A 66 -32.67 -9.22 -6.31
N VAL A 67 -31.75 -9.56 -7.17
CA VAL A 67 -31.11 -10.87 -7.22
C VAL A 67 -29.70 -10.76 -6.69
N LEU A 68 -29.31 -11.64 -5.77
CA LEU A 68 -28.02 -11.61 -5.10
C LEU A 68 -27.14 -12.75 -5.62
N TYR A 69 -25.90 -12.41 -5.99
CA TYR A 69 -24.88 -13.38 -6.38
C TYR A 69 -23.66 -13.24 -5.45
N TYR A 70 -23.02 -14.35 -5.12
CA TYR A 70 -21.87 -14.34 -4.22
C TYR A 70 -20.77 -15.31 -4.68
N THR A 71 -19.55 -15.03 -4.18
CA THR A 71 -18.36 -15.89 -4.30
C THR A 71 -17.73 -16.10 -2.93
N LEU A 72 -16.91 -17.14 -2.79
CA LEU A 72 -16.22 -17.50 -1.54
C LEU A 72 -14.69 -17.57 -1.70
N ASP A 73 -14.18 -17.30 -2.87
CA ASP A 73 -12.77 -17.43 -3.28
C ASP A 73 -12.08 -16.11 -3.58
N GLY A 74 -12.79 -14.99 -3.35
CA GLY A 74 -12.29 -13.63 -3.64
C GLY A 74 -12.60 -13.15 -5.06
N SER A 75 -13.11 -13.98 -5.97
CA SER A 75 -13.50 -13.55 -7.32
C SER A 75 -14.63 -12.51 -7.28
N TYR A 76 -14.74 -11.71 -8.35
CA TYR A 76 -15.83 -10.75 -8.46
C TYR A 76 -17.17 -11.49 -8.69
N PRO A 77 -18.19 -11.26 -7.85
CA PRO A 77 -19.48 -11.93 -8.01
C PRO A 77 -20.29 -11.27 -9.15
N ASP A 78 -20.34 -11.92 -10.29
CA ASP A 78 -21.20 -11.57 -11.42
C ASP A 78 -22.43 -12.49 -11.53
N THR A 79 -23.17 -12.42 -12.62
CA THR A 79 -24.34 -13.26 -12.86
C THR A 79 -24.02 -14.72 -13.17
N LEU A 80 -22.74 -15.09 -13.30
CA LEU A 80 -22.25 -16.47 -13.42
C LEU A 80 -21.84 -17.06 -12.07
N ALA A 81 -21.73 -16.23 -11.04
CA ALA A 81 -21.42 -16.63 -9.68
C ALA A 81 -22.60 -17.39 -9.03
N THR A 82 -22.41 -17.84 -7.81
CA THR A 82 -23.45 -18.58 -7.08
C THR A 82 -24.65 -17.68 -6.76
N LEU A 83 -25.85 -18.12 -7.17
CA LEU A 83 -27.08 -17.44 -6.81
C LEU A 83 -27.36 -17.64 -5.31
N TYR A 84 -27.59 -16.55 -4.59
CA TYR A 84 -27.95 -16.61 -3.18
C TYR A 84 -29.44 -16.96 -3.03
N THR A 85 -29.72 -18.11 -2.38
CA THR A 85 -31.09 -18.59 -2.08
C THR A 85 -31.31 -18.83 -0.59
N ASP A 86 -30.26 -19.21 0.12
CA ASP A 86 -30.29 -19.58 1.54
C ASP A 86 -29.06 -18.99 2.27
N PRO A 87 -29.13 -18.81 3.60
CA PRO A 87 -27.98 -18.34 4.37
C PRO A 87 -26.74 -19.20 4.18
N ILE A 88 -25.59 -18.55 3.97
CA ILE A 88 -24.30 -19.19 3.72
C ILE A 88 -23.74 -19.70 5.05
N TYR A 89 -23.55 -21.02 5.19
CA TYR A 89 -22.90 -21.59 6.37
C TYR A 89 -21.38 -21.46 6.25
N VAL A 90 -20.75 -20.80 7.21
CA VAL A 90 -19.30 -20.64 7.33
C VAL A 90 -18.80 -21.34 8.60
N ALA A 91 -17.72 -22.15 8.45
CA ALA A 91 -17.10 -22.90 9.56
C ALA A 91 -15.58 -22.99 9.43
N SER A 92 -15.00 -22.28 8.48
CA SER A 92 -13.56 -22.17 8.22
C SER A 92 -13.29 -20.81 7.60
N ASN A 93 -12.03 -20.42 7.55
CA ASN A 93 -11.61 -19.15 6.91
C ASN A 93 -12.25 -18.99 5.54
N THR A 94 -13.03 -17.92 5.39
CA THR A 94 -13.86 -17.69 4.19
C THR A 94 -13.95 -16.18 3.93
N VAL A 95 -13.84 -15.79 2.67
CA VAL A 95 -14.18 -14.45 2.21
C VAL A 95 -15.50 -14.53 1.46
N ILE A 96 -16.52 -13.83 1.96
CA ILE A 96 -17.77 -13.68 1.24
C ILE A 96 -17.73 -12.36 0.48
N ARG A 97 -17.86 -12.43 -0.85
CA ARG A 97 -18.13 -11.27 -1.70
C ARG A 97 -19.52 -11.40 -2.31
N VAL A 98 -20.31 -10.35 -2.26
CA VAL A 98 -21.70 -10.38 -2.72
C VAL A 98 -22.07 -9.11 -3.48
N VAL A 99 -22.84 -9.26 -4.55
CA VAL A 99 -23.39 -8.18 -5.37
C VAL A 99 -24.89 -8.32 -5.49
N ALA A 100 -25.59 -7.16 -5.52
CA ALA A 100 -27.02 -7.10 -5.85
C ALA A 100 -27.19 -6.66 -7.30
N THR A 101 -28.07 -7.37 -8.02
CA THR A 101 -28.39 -7.11 -9.42
C THR A 101 -29.89 -6.94 -9.60
N LYS A 102 -30.32 -6.20 -10.62
CA LYS A 102 -31.71 -6.09 -11.03
C LYS A 102 -31.79 -5.74 -12.51
N PRO A 103 -32.66 -6.38 -13.30
CA PRO A 103 -32.82 -6.04 -14.71
C PRO A 103 -33.06 -4.56 -14.94
N GLY A 104 -32.29 -3.95 -15.84
CA GLY A 104 -32.38 -2.52 -16.16
C GLY A 104 -31.72 -1.58 -15.14
N TRP A 105 -30.97 -2.11 -14.15
CA TRP A 105 -30.18 -1.36 -13.19
C TRP A 105 -28.70 -1.73 -13.29
N LEU A 106 -27.81 -0.78 -12.99
CA LEU A 106 -26.40 -1.08 -12.77
C LEU A 106 -26.27 -1.90 -11.48
N ASN A 107 -25.38 -2.89 -11.48
CA ASN A 107 -25.10 -3.71 -10.31
C ASN A 107 -24.60 -2.84 -9.14
N SER A 108 -24.80 -3.31 -7.91
CA SER A 108 -24.18 -2.70 -6.74
C SER A 108 -22.65 -2.83 -6.80
N LYS A 109 -21.95 -2.00 -6.01
CA LYS A 109 -20.59 -2.39 -5.58
C LYS A 109 -20.66 -3.70 -4.81
N PRO A 110 -19.64 -4.56 -4.92
CA PRO A 110 -19.57 -5.75 -4.08
C PRO A 110 -19.40 -5.35 -2.61
N VAL A 111 -20.02 -6.11 -1.72
CA VAL A 111 -19.74 -6.11 -0.29
C VAL A 111 -18.81 -7.28 -0.02
N THR A 112 -17.74 -7.05 0.71
CA THR A 112 -16.74 -8.07 1.02
C THR A 112 -16.55 -8.17 2.54
N HIS A 113 -16.56 -9.40 3.06
CA HIS A 113 -16.31 -9.68 4.47
C HIS A 113 -15.47 -10.94 4.63
N SER A 114 -14.48 -10.85 5.50
CA SER A 114 -13.59 -11.97 5.85
C SER A 114 -14.00 -12.57 7.20
N TYR A 115 -14.32 -13.84 7.22
CA TYR A 115 -14.63 -14.66 8.40
C TYR A 115 -13.42 -15.55 8.67
N LEU A 116 -12.70 -15.30 9.76
CA LEU A 116 -11.46 -16.00 10.08
C LEU A 116 -11.63 -16.75 11.43
N PHE A 117 -11.11 -17.97 11.50
CA PHE A 117 -11.37 -18.90 12.60
C PHE A 117 -10.12 -19.27 13.40
N ASP A 118 -8.93 -19.17 12.80
CA ASP A 118 -7.68 -19.69 13.36
C ASP A 118 -6.75 -18.55 13.84
N TYR A 119 -7.34 -17.46 14.35
CA TYR A 119 -6.58 -16.32 14.81
C TYR A 119 -6.36 -16.35 16.33
N ASP A 120 -5.14 -16.03 16.81
CA ASP A 120 -4.74 -16.11 18.22
C ASP A 120 -4.82 -14.79 19.01
N GLY A 121 -5.15 -13.67 18.35
CA GLY A 121 -5.34 -12.37 19.02
C GLY A 121 -4.07 -11.62 19.41
N ILE A 122 -2.91 -11.97 18.87
CA ILE A 122 -1.63 -11.35 19.28
C ILE A 122 -1.27 -10.15 18.39
N LEU A 123 -1.37 -10.29 17.08
CA LEU A 123 -1.04 -9.25 16.09
C LEU A 123 -2.31 -8.71 15.45
N PRO A 124 -2.31 -7.51 14.86
CA PRO A 124 -3.40 -7.11 13.96
C PRO A 124 -3.48 -8.05 12.76
N VAL A 125 -4.66 -8.14 12.18
CA VAL A 125 -4.91 -8.92 10.96
C VAL A 125 -5.14 -7.99 9.80
N VAL A 126 -4.52 -8.28 8.65
CA VAL A 126 -4.84 -7.68 7.36
C VAL A 126 -5.39 -8.77 6.44
N SER A 127 -6.66 -8.66 6.10
CA SER A 127 -7.30 -9.54 5.11
C SER A 127 -7.36 -8.85 3.76
N LEU A 128 -6.80 -9.51 2.75
CA LEU A 128 -6.74 -9.07 1.37
C LEU A 128 -7.65 -9.95 0.52
N SER A 129 -8.57 -9.33 -0.20
CA SER A 129 -9.53 -10.04 -1.04
C SER A 129 -9.53 -9.48 -2.45
N THR A 130 -9.22 -10.32 -3.43
CA THR A 130 -9.17 -9.94 -4.84
C THR A 130 -9.53 -11.12 -5.73
N ASP A 131 -9.84 -10.86 -6.99
CA ASP A 131 -9.99 -11.91 -7.97
C ASP A 131 -8.71 -12.75 -8.05
N PRO A 132 -8.77 -14.07 -7.92
CA PRO A 132 -7.59 -14.94 -7.99
C PRO A 132 -6.73 -14.72 -9.25
N GLU A 133 -7.35 -14.39 -10.39
CA GLU A 133 -6.63 -14.11 -11.64
C GLU A 133 -5.69 -12.92 -11.52
N HIS A 134 -6.02 -11.90 -10.70
CA HIS A 134 -5.16 -10.76 -10.47
C HIS A 134 -3.79 -11.12 -9.90
N PHE A 135 -3.71 -12.21 -9.16
CA PHE A 135 -2.46 -12.67 -8.53
C PHE A 135 -1.84 -13.86 -9.27
N TRP A 136 -2.67 -14.80 -9.79
CA TRP A 136 -2.21 -16.12 -10.18
C TRP A 136 -2.31 -16.44 -11.67
N ASP A 137 -3.01 -15.64 -12.48
CA ASP A 137 -3.04 -15.83 -13.91
C ASP A 137 -1.63 -15.76 -14.50
N ASN A 138 -1.30 -16.70 -15.42
CA ASN A 138 0.05 -16.80 -15.97
C ASN A 138 0.48 -15.56 -16.75
N ASP A 139 -0.44 -14.89 -17.44
CA ASP A 139 -0.12 -13.79 -18.36
C ASP A 139 -0.27 -12.41 -17.68
N SER A 140 -1.18 -12.31 -16.72
CA SER A 140 -1.59 -11.05 -16.11
C SER A 140 -1.53 -10.98 -14.58
N GLY A 141 -1.34 -12.12 -13.90
CA GLY A 141 -1.26 -12.20 -12.44
C GLY A 141 0.05 -11.60 -11.92
N ILE A 142 -0.05 -10.72 -10.92
CA ILE A 142 1.11 -9.95 -10.44
C ILE A 142 2.06 -10.75 -9.55
N TYR A 143 1.68 -11.95 -9.10
CA TYR A 143 2.46 -12.72 -8.11
C TYR A 143 3.29 -13.85 -8.73
N VAL A 144 3.07 -14.17 -9.98
CA VAL A 144 3.67 -15.32 -10.70
C VAL A 144 4.85 -14.92 -11.57
N MET A 145 5.57 -15.93 -12.05
CA MET A 145 6.70 -15.74 -12.97
C MET A 145 6.25 -15.16 -14.32
N GLY A 146 5.14 -15.64 -14.86
CA GLY A 146 4.67 -15.27 -16.19
C GLY A 146 5.55 -15.78 -17.33
N PRO A 147 5.17 -15.45 -18.58
CA PRO A 147 5.84 -16.03 -19.77
C PRO A 147 7.21 -15.42 -20.09
N ASN A 148 7.57 -14.28 -19.51
CA ASN A 148 8.76 -13.49 -19.87
C ASN A 148 9.87 -13.55 -18.81
N ALA A 149 9.72 -14.34 -17.76
CA ALA A 149 10.70 -14.43 -16.69
C ALA A 149 12.01 -15.05 -17.15
N SER A 150 13.14 -14.46 -16.73
CA SER A 150 14.44 -15.12 -16.85
C SER A 150 14.52 -16.34 -15.95
N THR A 151 15.42 -17.29 -16.27
CA THR A 151 15.64 -18.50 -15.47
C THR A 151 16.44 -18.24 -14.21
N ASP A 152 17.21 -17.15 -14.19
CA ASP A 152 18.13 -16.85 -13.11
C ASP A 152 17.52 -15.83 -12.14
N PHE A 153 17.79 -16.03 -10.83
CA PHE A 153 17.42 -15.07 -9.80
C PHE A 153 18.02 -13.69 -10.11
N PRO A 154 17.27 -12.61 -9.99
CA PRO A 154 15.93 -12.49 -9.41
C PRO A 154 14.77 -12.60 -10.43
N TYR A 155 14.91 -13.34 -11.49
CA TYR A 155 13.87 -13.64 -12.49
C TYR A 155 13.36 -12.40 -13.23
N PHE A 156 14.28 -11.56 -13.70
CA PHE A 156 13.92 -10.36 -14.45
C PHE A 156 12.98 -10.67 -15.61
N GLY A 157 12.00 -9.80 -15.83
CA GLY A 157 10.93 -10.00 -16.80
C GLY A 157 9.72 -10.78 -16.26
N ALA A 158 9.79 -11.36 -15.06
CA ALA A 158 8.62 -11.96 -14.42
C ALA A 158 7.50 -10.93 -14.19
N ASN A 159 6.26 -11.40 -14.08
CA ASN A 159 5.11 -10.54 -13.85
C ASN A 159 5.24 -9.68 -12.59
N PHE A 160 5.86 -10.20 -11.54
CA PHE A 160 6.10 -9.44 -10.31
C PHE A 160 7.16 -8.32 -10.45
N TRP A 161 7.83 -8.18 -11.60
CA TRP A 161 8.68 -7.03 -11.93
C TRP A 161 7.92 -5.92 -12.68
N GLN A 162 6.69 -6.21 -13.16
CA GLN A 162 5.89 -5.23 -13.86
C GLN A 162 5.27 -4.23 -12.88
N ASP A 163 5.06 -2.99 -13.32
CA ASP A 163 4.38 -1.96 -12.53
C ASP A 163 2.85 -2.08 -12.70
N TRP A 164 2.32 -3.27 -12.45
CA TRP A 164 0.90 -3.54 -12.59
C TRP A 164 0.16 -3.35 -11.27
N GLU A 165 -0.89 -2.54 -11.31
CA GLU A 165 -1.82 -2.37 -10.21
C GLU A 165 -3.06 -3.25 -10.44
N ARG A 166 -3.52 -3.90 -9.37
CA ARG A 166 -4.74 -4.71 -9.39
C ARG A 166 -5.72 -4.23 -8.34
N PRO A 167 -7.04 -4.27 -8.62
CA PRO A 167 -8.04 -4.00 -7.59
C PRO A 167 -7.95 -5.00 -6.44
N ILE A 168 -8.15 -4.50 -5.20
CA ILE A 168 -8.16 -5.32 -3.99
C ILE A 168 -9.11 -4.73 -2.98
N HIS A 169 -9.73 -5.56 -2.16
CA HIS A 169 -10.42 -5.15 -0.94
C HIS A 169 -9.55 -5.45 0.26
N ILE A 170 -9.47 -4.52 1.21
CA ILE A 170 -8.62 -4.63 2.40
C ILE A 170 -9.48 -4.43 3.63
N GLU A 171 -9.43 -5.37 4.57
CA GLU A 171 -9.93 -5.24 5.92
C GLU A 171 -8.76 -5.32 6.89
N MET A 172 -8.67 -4.39 7.84
CA MET A 172 -7.71 -4.46 8.93
C MET A 172 -8.45 -4.60 10.26
N PHE A 173 -8.10 -5.62 11.03
CA PHE A 173 -8.64 -5.87 12.36
C PHE A 173 -7.56 -5.70 13.42
N GLU A 174 -7.92 -5.08 14.53
CA GLU A 174 -7.08 -4.99 15.71
C GLU A 174 -6.96 -6.36 16.43
N PRO A 175 -5.95 -6.54 17.30
CA PRO A 175 -5.79 -7.79 18.05
C PRO A 175 -7.01 -8.22 18.88
N ASN A 176 -7.88 -7.27 19.25
CA ASN A 176 -9.13 -7.54 19.95
C ASN A 176 -10.31 -7.89 19.02
N GLY A 177 -10.08 -7.94 17.70
CA GLY A 177 -11.09 -8.21 16.69
C GLY A 177 -11.87 -7.01 16.18
N GLU A 178 -11.65 -5.81 16.72
CA GLU A 178 -12.28 -4.60 16.21
C GLU A 178 -11.81 -4.28 14.80
N LEU A 179 -12.76 -3.95 13.91
CA LEU A 179 -12.46 -3.51 12.56
C LEU A 179 -11.86 -2.11 12.59
N GLY A 180 -10.60 -1.98 12.20
CA GLY A 180 -9.92 -0.70 12.05
C GLY A 180 -10.38 0.03 10.79
N PHE A 181 -10.26 -0.60 9.63
CA PHE A 181 -10.79 -0.08 8.38
C PHE A 181 -11.13 -1.20 7.38
N SER A 182 -12.01 -0.86 6.44
CA SER A 182 -12.42 -1.71 5.33
C SER A 182 -12.60 -0.84 4.10
N ILE A 183 -11.76 -1.03 3.06
CA ILE A 183 -11.77 -0.22 1.83
C ILE A 183 -11.47 -1.05 0.60
N ASP A 184 -11.94 -0.57 -0.54
CA ASP A 184 -11.43 -0.97 -1.85
C ASP A 184 -10.20 -0.12 -2.20
N GLY A 185 -9.20 -0.72 -2.82
CA GLY A 185 -7.95 -0.07 -3.19
C GLY A 185 -7.23 -0.75 -4.34
N GLY A 186 -6.02 -0.29 -4.62
CA GLY A 186 -5.09 -0.90 -5.56
C GLY A 186 -3.97 -1.63 -4.85
N VAL A 187 -3.46 -2.70 -5.44
CA VAL A 187 -2.30 -3.42 -4.96
C VAL A 187 -1.25 -3.58 -6.06
N LYS A 188 0.02 -3.36 -5.71
CA LYS A 188 1.19 -3.64 -6.55
C LYS A 188 2.21 -4.47 -5.77
N ILE A 189 3.04 -5.24 -6.48
CA ILE A 189 4.24 -5.82 -5.87
C ILE A 189 5.23 -4.69 -5.55
N TYR A 190 5.81 -4.74 -4.34
CA TYR A 190 6.74 -3.74 -3.83
C TYR A 190 8.14 -4.31 -3.61
N GLY A 191 9.16 -3.45 -3.67
CA GLY A 191 10.56 -3.78 -3.44
C GLY A 191 11.38 -3.93 -4.72
N ALA A 192 12.65 -4.25 -4.57
CA ALA A 192 13.58 -4.57 -5.66
C ALA A 192 13.81 -6.09 -5.72
N TYR A 193 15.00 -6.59 -5.37
CA TYR A 193 15.32 -8.02 -5.41
C TYR A 193 14.40 -8.92 -4.56
N SER A 194 13.86 -8.39 -3.46
CA SER A 194 12.90 -9.09 -2.59
C SER A 194 11.58 -9.47 -3.26
N ARG A 195 11.27 -8.90 -4.45
CA ARG A 195 10.14 -9.34 -5.29
C ARG A 195 10.24 -10.80 -5.71
N ALA A 196 11.47 -11.34 -5.80
CA ALA A 196 11.72 -12.72 -6.17
C ALA A 196 11.49 -13.72 -5.02
N ASN A 197 11.34 -13.26 -3.78
CA ASN A 197 11.03 -14.11 -2.63
C ASN A 197 9.64 -14.77 -2.79
N PRO A 198 9.40 -15.97 -2.25
CA PRO A 198 8.09 -16.62 -2.28
C PRO A 198 6.98 -15.74 -1.70
N GLN A 199 7.20 -15.16 -0.51
CA GLN A 199 6.33 -14.15 0.07
C GLN A 199 6.82 -12.76 -0.36
N LYS A 200 5.98 -12.03 -1.10
CA LYS A 200 6.33 -10.74 -1.69
C LYS A 200 5.78 -9.60 -0.85
N SER A 201 6.50 -8.47 -0.87
CA SER A 201 5.96 -7.22 -0.32
C SER A 201 4.91 -6.64 -1.26
N LEU A 202 3.89 -5.98 -0.68
CA LEU A 202 2.78 -5.38 -1.39
C LEU A 202 2.67 -3.91 -1.02
N SER A 203 2.51 -3.02 -1.99
CA SER A 203 2.02 -1.65 -1.76
C SER A 203 0.52 -1.63 -1.96
N ILE A 204 -0.19 -1.07 -0.99
CA ILE A 204 -1.63 -0.87 -1.00
C ILE A 204 -1.91 0.61 -1.16
N PHE A 205 -2.77 0.97 -2.12
CA PHE A 205 -3.11 2.35 -2.46
C PHE A 205 -4.60 2.60 -2.26
N ALA A 206 -4.94 3.64 -1.49
CA ALA A 206 -6.26 4.23 -1.54
C ALA A 206 -6.29 5.22 -2.71
N ARG A 207 -7.15 5.00 -3.70
CA ARG A 207 -7.31 5.87 -4.86
C ARG A 207 -8.77 6.15 -5.14
N GLY A 208 -9.07 7.39 -5.54
CA GLY A 208 -10.44 7.81 -5.86
C GLY A 208 -11.15 6.91 -6.88
N MET A 209 -10.42 6.27 -7.80
CA MET A 209 -10.98 5.31 -8.75
C MET A 209 -11.57 4.05 -8.07
N TYR A 210 -11.08 3.67 -6.90
CA TYR A 210 -11.64 2.58 -6.09
C TYR A 210 -12.71 3.07 -5.10
N GLY A 211 -12.87 4.40 -4.96
CA GLY A 211 -13.88 5.03 -4.11
C GLY A 211 -13.34 5.67 -2.82
N TYR A 212 -12.05 5.55 -2.55
CA TYR A 212 -11.39 6.11 -1.38
C TYR A 212 -10.09 6.80 -1.82
N SER A 213 -9.85 8.02 -1.38
CA SER A 213 -8.58 8.73 -1.62
C SER A 213 -7.54 8.49 -0.53
N GLU A 214 -7.98 8.01 0.63
CA GLU A 214 -7.16 7.84 1.83
C GLU A 214 -7.68 6.68 2.68
N ILE A 215 -6.78 6.05 3.42
CA ILE A 215 -7.07 5.18 4.55
C ILE A 215 -7.22 6.09 5.77
N ASN A 216 -8.44 6.27 6.26
CA ASN A 216 -8.75 7.09 7.43
C ASN A 216 -8.77 6.22 8.69
N TYR A 217 -7.59 5.90 9.21
CA TYR A 217 -7.42 5.08 10.40
C TYR A 217 -6.00 5.23 10.97
N GLN A 218 -5.85 5.29 12.29
CA GLN A 218 -4.54 5.31 12.95
C GLN A 218 -3.87 3.93 12.90
N VAL A 219 -3.28 3.59 11.76
CA VAL A 219 -2.65 2.27 11.52
C VAL A 219 -1.52 1.99 12.50
N PHE A 220 -0.78 3.03 12.93
CA PHE A 220 0.36 2.93 13.85
C PHE A 220 0.02 3.59 15.19
N PRO A 221 -0.25 2.81 16.26
CA PRO A 221 -0.71 3.36 17.55
C PRO A 221 0.27 4.32 18.24
N ASP A 222 1.56 4.26 17.89
CA ASP A 222 2.62 5.12 18.42
C ASP A 222 2.83 6.42 17.61
N LYS A 223 2.03 6.65 16.57
CA LYS A 223 2.06 7.88 15.75
C LYS A 223 0.72 8.60 15.77
N ASN A 224 0.75 9.92 15.79
CA ASN A 224 -0.45 10.75 15.68
C ASN A 224 -0.74 11.08 14.20
N ILE A 225 -0.84 10.05 13.37
CA ILE A 225 -1.17 10.11 11.94
C ILE A 225 -2.26 9.07 11.70
N ASP A 226 -3.38 9.49 11.14
CA ASP A 226 -4.57 8.70 10.87
C ASP A 226 -5.05 8.76 9.42
N GLN A 227 -4.27 9.36 8.53
CA GLN A 227 -4.55 9.47 7.10
C GLN A 227 -3.36 8.99 6.29
N PHE A 228 -3.59 8.01 5.41
CA PHE A 228 -2.56 7.43 4.55
C PHE A 228 -3.08 7.28 3.12
N GLU A 229 -2.36 7.81 2.14
CA GLU A 229 -2.63 7.55 0.73
C GLU A 229 -2.24 6.12 0.36
N ALA A 230 -1.16 5.63 0.97
CA ALA A 230 -0.67 4.27 0.76
C ALA A 230 0.04 3.71 1.99
N ILE A 231 -0.03 2.38 2.13
CA ILE A 231 0.78 1.60 3.09
C ILE A 231 1.53 0.49 2.36
N VAL A 232 2.56 -0.03 2.99
CA VAL A 232 3.32 -1.19 2.49
C VAL A 232 3.16 -2.35 3.46
N LEU A 233 2.85 -3.52 2.94
CA LEU A 233 2.98 -4.80 3.65
C LEU A 233 4.33 -5.41 3.24
N ARG A 234 5.35 -5.23 4.07
CA ARG A 234 6.73 -5.60 3.75
C ARG A 234 7.07 -7.02 4.24
N ASN A 235 7.70 -7.80 3.38
CA ASN A 235 8.19 -9.14 3.68
C ASN A 235 9.53 -9.17 4.42
N SER A 236 10.02 -8.03 4.93
CA SER A 236 11.33 -7.86 5.58
C SER A 236 12.54 -7.91 4.66
N GLY A 237 12.36 -7.89 3.34
CA GLY A 237 13.45 -7.80 2.37
C GLY A 237 14.47 -8.93 2.50
N ASN A 238 15.74 -8.60 2.72
CA ASN A 238 16.82 -9.58 2.87
C ASN A 238 16.80 -10.34 4.21
N ASP A 239 16.10 -9.80 5.22
CA ASP A 239 15.88 -10.44 6.52
C ASP A 239 14.70 -11.44 6.52
N TRP A 240 14.11 -11.71 5.33
CA TRP A 240 12.87 -12.49 5.14
C TRP A 240 12.89 -13.87 5.81
N ASN A 241 14.01 -14.60 5.73
CA ASN A 241 14.15 -15.95 6.26
C ASN A 241 15.02 -16.02 7.52
N THR A 242 15.27 -14.89 8.20
CA THR A 242 16.05 -14.80 9.41
C THR A 242 15.25 -14.26 10.58
N SER A 243 15.41 -13.00 10.97
CA SER A 243 14.70 -12.44 12.12
C SER A 243 13.34 -11.83 11.78
N HIS A 244 13.12 -11.43 10.53
CA HIS A 244 11.90 -10.85 9.99
C HIS A 244 11.46 -9.49 10.57
N PHE A 245 12.26 -8.88 11.46
CA PHE A 245 11.93 -7.59 12.09
C PHE A 245 13.09 -6.58 12.11
N ARG A 246 14.25 -6.92 11.56
CA ARG A 246 15.49 -6.13 11.62
C ARG A 246 15.30 -4.68 11.20
N ASP A 247 14.77 -4.44 10.02
CA ASP A 247 14.48 -3.10 9.50
C ASP A 247 13.50 -2.32 10.41
N GLY A 248 12.49 -2.99 10.98
CA GLY A 248 11.57 -2.40 11.95
C GLY A 248 12.27 -1.99 13.25
N LEU A 249 13.19 -2.81 13.76
CA LEU A 249 14.00 -2.48 14.93
C LEU A 249 14.90 -1.27 14.68
N VAL A 250 15.58 -1.22 13.52
CA VAL A 250 16.43 -0.09 13.15
C VAL A 250 15.61 1.19 13.02
N SER A 251 14.42 1.12 12.40
CA SER A 251 13.51 2.27 12.33
C SER A 251 13.10 2.80 13.71
N LYS A 252 12.90 1.90 14.67
CA LYS A 252 12.60 2.28 16.06
C LYS A 252 13.79 2.96 16.75
N ILE A 253 15.00 2.45 16.54
CA ILE A 253 16.26 3.07 17.04
C ILE A 253 16.44 4.45 16.42
N ALA A 254 16.29 4.58 15.11
CA ALA A 254 16.41 5.84 14.39
C ALA A 254 15.41 6.90 14.92
N SER A 255 14.15 6.51 15.14
CA SER A 255 13.14 7.40 15.72
C SER A 255 13.53 7.89 17.12
N GLN A 256 14.17 7.05 17.96
CA GLN A 256 14.67 7.46 19.27
C GLN A 256 15.90 8.39 19.19
N ALA A 257 16.64 8.32 18.08
CA ALA A 257 17.76 9.23 17.78
C ALA A 257 17.32 10.51 17.06
N ASP A 258 16.01 10.77 16.95
CA ASP A 258 15.44 11.92 16.23
C ASP A 258 15.79 11.91 14.72
N VAL A 259 15.85 10.73 14.13
CA VAL A 259 15.99 10.50 12.69
C VAL A 259 14.65 10.07 12.11
N THR A 260 14.21 10.73 11.04
CA THR A 260 12.98 10.36 10.35
C THR A 260 13.09 8.92 9.81
N ALA A 261 12.14 8.06 10.15
CA ALA A 261 12.05 6.70 9.67
C ALA A 261 10.59 6.25 9.55
N GLN A 262 10.37 5.23 8.72
CA GLN A 262 9.04 4.62 8.55
C GLN A 262 8.56 3.97 9.85
N ALA A 263 7.28 4.11 10.14
CA ALA A 263 6.63 3.33 11.19
C ALA A 263 6.68 1.81 10.87
N TYR A 264 6.55 1.01 11.90
CA TYR A 264 6.61 -0.46 11.82
C TYR A 264 5.52 -1.07 12.69
N ARG A 265 4.73 -1.97 12.11
CA ARG A 265 3.73 -2.76 12.82
C ARG A 265 3.59 -4.13 12.17
N PRO A 266 3.99 -5.24 12.83
CA PRO A 266 3.79 -6.57 12.26
C PRO A 266 2.29 -6.92 12.24
N ALA A 267 1.86 -7.66 11.21
CA ALA A 267 0.48 -8.10 11.05
C ALA A 267 0.44 -9.52 10.48
N VAL A 268 -0.56 -10.27 10.91
CA VAL A 268 -0.94 -11.52 10.24
C VAL A 268 -1.71 -11.15 8.98
N VAL A 269 -1.31 -11.73 7.84
CA VAL A 269 -1.95 -11.46 6.56
C VAL A 269 -2.69 -12.69 6.07
N TYR A 270 -3.92 -12.49 5.60
CA TYR A 270 -4.70 -13.47 4.86
C TYR A 270 -4.91 -12.97 3.43
N LEU A 271 -4.84 -13.85 2.45
CA LEU A 271 -5.15 -13.58 1.06
C LEU A 271 -6.30 -14.50 0.62
N ASN A 272 -7.44 -13.91 0.27
CA ASN A 272 -8.67 -14.66 -0.04
C ASN A 272 -9.03 -15.71 1.04
N GLY A 273 -8.89 -15.35 2.31
CA GLY A 273 -9.15 -16.24 3.45
C GLY A 273 -8.04 -17.27 3.75
N VAL A 274 -6.99 -17.35 2.92
CA VAL A 274 -5.85 -18.24 3.15
C VAL A 274 -4.78 -17.51 3.96
N TYR A 275 -4.31 -18.13 5.06
CA TYR A 275 -3.20 -17.60 5.83
C TYR A 275 -1.96 -17.41 4.95
N TRP A 276 -1.44 -16.19 4.87
CA TRP A 276 -0.34 -15.79 3.99
C TRP A 276 0.97 -15.55 4.74
N GLY A 277 0.94 -15.61 6.06
CA GLY A 277 2.09 -15.38 6.93
C GLY A 277 2.06 -14.02 7.61
N ILE A 278 3.20 -13.62 8.17
CA ILE A 278 3.40 -12.31 8.79
C ILE A 278 4.04 -11.39 7.76
N LEU A 279 3.48 -10.19 7.61
CA LEU A 279 4.09 -9.07 6.90
C LEU A 279 4.15 -7.85 7.83
N ASN A 280 5.07 -6.96 7.55
CA ASN A 280 5.24 -5.75 8.35
C ASN A 280 4.54 -4.58 7.68
N ILE A 281 3.51 -4.04 8.32
CA ILE A 281 2.89 -2.79 7.86
C ILE A 281 3.91 -1.67 8.02
N ARG A 282 4.16 -0.93 6.94
CA ARG A 282 5.08 0.21 6.88
C ARG A 282 4.38 1.40 6.21
N GLU A 283 4.79 2.60 6.55
CA GLU A 283 4.45 3.78 5.76
C GLU A 283 5.12 3.69 4.39
N LYS A 284 4.51 4.25 3.36
CA LYS A 284 5.14 4.42 2.06
C LYS A 284 5.82 5.78 2.01
N ILE A 285 7.16 5.81 1.84
CA ILE A 285 7.89 7.08 1.71
C ILE A 285 7.63 7.67 0.32
N ASN A 286 6.89 8.76 0.32
CA ASN A 286 6.58 9.62 -0.82
C ASN A 286 6.30 11.04 -0.30
N GLU A 287 5.85 11.95 -1.15
CA GLU A 287 5.47 13.33 -0.78
C GLU A 287 4.36 13.37 0.30
N HIS A 288 3.40 12.43 0.28
CA HIS A 288 2.32 12.36 1.26
C HIS A 288 2.81 11.95 2.65
N PHE A 289 3.79 11.03 2.72
CA PHE A 289 4.47 10.70 3.97
C PHE A 289 5.09 11.95 4.62
N LEU A 290 5.81 12.74 3.82
CA LEU A 290 6.45 13.96 4.31
C LEU A 290 5.42 15.03 4.68
N ALA A 291 4.36 15.17 3.90
CA ALA A 291 3.26 16.08 4.20
C ALA A 291 2.62 15.77 5.56
N SER A 292 2.34 14.50 5.85
CA SER A 292 1.74 14.06 7.11
C SER A 292 2.68 14.23 8.31
N HIS A 293 3.97 13.94 8.13
CA HIS A 293 4.97 14.02 9.21
C HIS A 293 5.37 15.45 9.59
N PHE A 294 5.35 16.37 8.62
CA PHE A 294 5.90 17.72 8.78
C PHE A 294 4.88 18.83 8.58
N ALA A 295 3.61 18.50 8.35
CA ALA A 295 2.51 19.43 8.10
C ALA A 295 2.83 20.43 6.96
N ILE A 296 3.32 19.93 5.83
CA ILE A 296 3.67 20.69 4.64
C ILE A 296 2.81 20.25 3.45
N ASP A 297 2.68 21.14 2.46
CA ASP A 297 2.00 20.83 1.21
C ASP A 297 2.84 19.83 0.41
N PRO A 298 2.28 18.66 0.01
CA PRO A 298 3.01 17.67 -0.77
C PRO A 298 3.57 18.20 -2.09
N GLU A 299 2.93 19.20 -2.72
CA GLU A 299 3.42 19.83 -3.95
C GLU A 299 4.69 20.68 -3.73
N ASN A 300 5.01 21.05 -2.48
CA ASN A 300 6.14 21.87 -2.10
C ASN A 300 7.32 21.08 -1.52
N ILE A 301 7.61 19.92 -2.09
CA ILE A 301 8.66 19.01 -1.63
C ILE A 301 9.59 18.65 -2.79
N ASP A 302 10.90 18.62 -2.53
CA ASP A 302 11.86 17.84 -3.32
C ASP A 302 12.20 16.59 -2.52
N LEU A 303 12.00 15.40 -3.10
CA LEU A 303 12.34 14.10 -2.55
C LEU A 303 13.17 13.32 -3.56
N LEU A 304 14.38 12.97 -3.15
CA LEU A 304 15.37 12.27 -3.98
C LEU A 304 15.76 10.93 -3.35
N GLU A 305 16.28 10.03 -4.18
CA GLU A 305 16.78 8.73 -3.79
C GLU A 305 18.17 8.46 -4.40
N ASP A 306 19.02 7.75 -3.68
CA ASP A 306 20.33 7.27 -4.11
C ASP A 306 21.16 8.33 -4.86
N ASN A 307 21.48 8.12 -6.14
CA ASN A 307 22.27 9.01 -6.99
C ASN A 307 21.44 10.17 -7.60
N ASN A 308 20.69 10.87 -6.77
CA ASN A 308 19.86 12.03 -7.14
C ASN A 308 18.65 11.67 -8.02
N GLU A 309 18.17 10.42 -7.99
CA GLU A 309 16.95 10.04 -8.68
C GLU A 309 15.75 10.78 -8.06
N VAL A 310 14.97 11.44 -8.92
CA VAL A 310 13.85 12.26 -8.48
C VAL A 310 12.63 11.35 -8.22
N ILE A 311 12.20 11.28 -6.96
CA ILE A 311 10.92 10.66 -6.60
C ILE A 311 9.80 11.70 -6.74
N HIS A 312 10.02 12.93 -6.23
CA HIS A 312 9.09 14.05 -6.33
C HIS A 312 9.84 15.38 -6.40
N GLY A 313 9.28 16.38 -7.09
CA GLY A 313 9.91 17.69 -7.25
C GLY A 313 11.05 17.69 -8.27
N ASP A 314 12.22 18.23 -7.91
CA ASP A 314 13.41 18.23 -8.78
C ASP A 314 14.72 18.15 -7.97
N ALA A 315 15.84 17.85 -8.68
CA ALA A 315 17.17 17.69 -8.10
C ALA A 315 18.04 18.96 -8.15
N SER A 316 17.61 20.01 -8.84
CA SER A 316 18.49 21.16 -9.17
C SER A 316 19.17 21.77 -7.95
N HIS A 317 18.38 22.02 -6.89
CA HIS A 317 18.90 22.61 -5.65
C HIS A 317 19.90 21.71 -4.91
N TYR A 318 19.77 20.38 -5.02
CA TYR A 318 20.75 19.46 -4.44
C TYR A 318 22.03 19.39 -5.27
N LEU A 319 21.91 19.39 -6.58
CA LEU A 319 23.06 19.44 -7.49
C LEU A 319 23.86 20.75 -7.33
N ASP A 320 23.18 21.86 -7.12
CA ASP A 320 23.83 23.16 -6.82
C ASP A 320 24.62 23.09 -5.50
N LEU A 321 24.06 22.42 -4.46
CA LEU A 321 24.79 22.18 -3.21
C LEU A 321 26.03 21.31 -3.42
N LEU A 322 25.93 20.22 -4.19
CA LEU A 322 27.08 19.35 -4.46
C LEU A 322 28.16 20.09 -5.22
N ASN A 323 27.79 20.83 -6.27
CA ASN A 323 28.75 21.65 -7.03
C ASN A 323 29.43 22.70 -6.14
N PHE A 324 28.66 23.34 -5.23
CA PHE A 324 29.22 24.31 -4.29
C PHE A 324 30.23 23.66 -3.32
N ILE A 325 29.97 22.44 -2.85
CA ILE A 325 30.88 21.68 -1.99
C ILE A 325 32.16 21.31 -2.74
N ASP A 326 32.05 20.91 -3.99
CA ASP A 326 33.21 20.51 -4.83
C ASP A 326 34.13 21.70 -5.19
N GLU A 327 33.56 22.90 -5.31
CA GLU A 327 34.31 24.11 -5.70
C GLU A 327 34.91 24.86 -4.51
N ASN A 328 34.56 24.54 -3.25
CA ASN A 328 34.93 25.31 -2.08
C ASN A 328 35.50 24.44 -0.95
N GLU A 329 36.40 24.98 -0.15
CA GLU A 329 36.94 24.29 1.03
C GLU A 329 35.95 24.32 2.19
N ILE A 330 35.51 23.14 2.65
CA ILE A 330 34.56 22.99 3.77
C ILE A 330 35.12 23.55 5.10
N SER A 331 36.43 23.60 5.26
CA SER A 331 37.12 24.17 6.43
C SER A 331 36.98 25.67 6.54
N ASP A 332 36.62 26.37 5.43
CA ASP A 332 36.33 27.81 5.45
C ASP A 332 35.00 28.10 6.16
N PRO A 333 34.97 28.98 7.16
CA PRO A 333 33.75 29.30 7.91
C PRO A 333 32.59 29.84 7.07
N GLU A 334 32.86 30.58 5.98
CA GLU A 334 31.83 31.13 5.09
C GLU A 334 31.23 29.99 4.26
N THR A 335 32.05 29.11 3.71
CA THR A 335 31.64 27.89 2.99
C THR A 335 30.78 27.02 3.91
N TYR A 336 31.24 26.74 5.12
CA TYR A 336 30.49 25.94 6.09
C TYR A 336 29.14 26.57 6.45
N SER A 337 29.08 27.90 6.54
CA SER A 337 27.84 28.65 6.79
C SER A 337 26.82 28.44 5.66
N VAL A 338 27.25 28.47 4.39
CA VAL A 338 26.37 28.23 3.25
C VAL A 338 25.84 26.80 3.29
N ILE A 339 26.72 25.80 3.50
CA ILE A 339 26.34 24.40 3.58
C ILE A 339 25.32 24.17 4.70
N SER A 340 25.56 24.71 5.92
CA SER A 340 24.68 24.54 7.08
C SER A 340 23.32 25.26 6.95
N ASN A 341 23.21 26.24 6.05
CA ASN A 341 21.94 26.88 5.70
C ASN A 341 21.18 26.09 4.61
N THR A 342 21.88 25.25 3.82
CA THR A 342 21.30 24.48 2.72
C THR A 342 20.95 23.04 3.12
N MET A 343 21.70 22.45 4.05
CA MET A 343 21.40 21.12 4.60
C MET A 343 21.32 21.17 6.14
N ASN A 344 20.52 20.28 6.70
CA ASN A 344 20.39 20.13 8.14
C ASN A 344 21.52 19.22 8.66
N ILE A 345 22.61 19.85 9.10
CA ILE A 345 23.83 19.14 9.55
C ILE A 345 23.54 18.22 10.73
N ASP A 346 22.71 18.64 11.71
CA ASP A 346 22.36 17.81 12.88
C ASP A 346 21.60 16.55 12.45
N ASN A 347 20.64 16.67 11.51
CA ASN A 347 19.94 15.51 10.98
C ASN A 347 20.90 14.57 10.22
N TYR A 348 21.79 15.12 9.40
CA TYR A 348 22.78 14.34 8.65
C TYR A 348 23.73 13.57 9.57
N ILE A 349 24.24 14.22 10.62
CA ILE A 349 25.10 13.56 11.63
C ILE A 349 24.36 12.43 12.34
N ARG A 350 23.12 12.69 12.81
CA ARG A 350 22.31 11.66 13.50
C ARG A 350 21.99 10.48 12.58
N TYR A 351 21.63 10.77 11.34
CA TYR A 351 21.38 9.74 10.31
C TYR A 351 22.62 8.88 10.09
N THR A 352 23.79 9.51 9.84
CA THR A 352 25.07 8.83 9.61
C THR A 352 25.49 7.98 10.81
N ILE A 353 25.45 8.55 12.03
CA ILE A 353 25.76 7.82 13.27
C ILE A 353 24.83 6.61 13.43
N THR A 354 23.54 6.76 13.10
CA THR A 354 22.60 5.64 13.21
C THR A 354 22.96 4.52 12.23
N GLN A 355 23.28 4.84 10.98
CA GLN A 355 23.70 3.86 9.96
C GLN A 355 24.97 3.09 10.39
N ILE A 356 25.97 3.83 10.90
CA ILE A 356 27.22 3.25 11.42
C ILE A 356 26.95 2.38 12.65
N PHE A 357 26.16 2.88 13.61
CA PHE A 357 25.86 2.16 14.86
C PHE A 357 25.18 0.82 14.62
N VAL A 358 24.27 0.76 13.64
CA VAL A 358 23.57 -0.49 13.31
C VAL A 358 24.34 -1.37 12.32
N ASP A 359 25.51 -0.91 11.84
CA ASP A 359 26.32 -1.60 10.83
C ASP A 359 25.46 -1.97 9.60
N ASN A 360 24.82 -0.95 8.99
CA ASN A 360 24.01 -1.16 7.78
C ASN A 360 24.90 -1.28 6.56
N TRP A 361 25.20 -2.48 6.16
CA TRP A 361 26.20 -2.82 5.15
C TRP A 361 25.82 -2.43 3.73
N ASP A 362 24.56 -2.16 3.47
CA ASP A 362 24.08 -1.68 2.16
C ASP A 362 24.24 -0.15 2.00
N TRP A 363 24.50 0.55 3.10
CA TRP A 363 24.80 1.97 3.15
C TRP A 363 26.33 2.20 3.18
N PRO A 364 26.88 3.26 2.52
CA PRO A 364 26.20 4.37 1.84
C PRO A 364 25.97 4.15 0.34
N GLY A 365 26.21 2.96 -0.20
CA GLY A 365 26.14 2.68 -1.65
C GLY A 365 24.71 2.60 -2.19
N ASN A 366 23.71 2.43 -1.32
CA ASN A 366 22.32 2.19 -1.66
C ASN A 366 21.38 2.63 -0.52
N ASN A 367 20.08 2.68 -0.78
CA ASN A 367 19.04 2.95 0.23
C ASN A 367 19.17 4.32 0.92
N ILE A 368 19.46 5.37 0.16
CA ILE A 368 19.56 6.73 0.66
C ILE A 368 18.36 7.53 0.17
N LYS A 369 17.55 8.08 1.08
CA LYS A 369 16.49 9.04 0.76
C LYS A 369 16.74 10.34 1.48
N TYR A 370 16.56 11.45 0.75
CA TYR A 370 16.71 12.79 1.28
C TYR A 370 15.73 13.74 0.62
N TRP A 371 15.33 14.74 1.39
CA TRP A 371 14.26 15.64 1.00
C TRP A 371 14.43 17.03 1.57
N ARG A 372 13.74 18.01 0.98
CA ARG A 372 13.59 19.34 1.56
C ARG A 372 12.20 19.90 1.25
N PRO A 373 11.67 20.86 2.08
CA PRO A 373 10.58 21.72 1.62
C PRO A 373 11.10 22.71 0.59
N ARG A 374 10.32 22.99 -0.45
CA ARG A 374 10.66 23.95 -1.52
C ARG A 374 10.40 25.39 -1.08
N THR A 375 11.01 25.77 0.04
CA THR A 375 10.97 27.13 0.59
C THR A 375 12.39 27.71 0.64
N PRO A 376 12.56 29.05 0.73
CA PRO A 376 13.89 29.67 0.81
C PRO A 376 14.73 29.17 1.99
N GLU A 377 14.09 28.79 3.11
CA GLU A 377 14.74 28.26 4.31
C GLU A 377 14.76 26.74 4.35
N GLY A 378 14.25 26.09 3.30
CA GLY A 378 14.16 24.64 3.19
C GLY A 378 15.52 23.98 3.10
N ARG A 379 15.87 23.16 4.10
CA ARG A 379 17.15 22.44 4.18
C ARG A 379 16.98 20.97 3.91
N TRP A 380 17.95 20.37 3.22
CA TRP A 380 18.01 18.93 2.97
C TRP A 380 18.11 18.14 4.27
N ARG A 381 17.34 17.02 4.35
CA ARG A 381 17.25 16.11 5.49
C ARG A 381 17.20 14.68 4.99
N TRP A 382 17.79 13.76 5.73
CA TRP A 382 17.86 12.34 5.41
C TRP A 382 16.78 11.56 6.13
N ILE A 383 16.27 10.52 5.46
CA ILE A 383 15.29 9.58 5.98
C ILE A 383 15.95 8.21 6.05
N LEU A 384 15.85 7.55 7.20
CA LEU A 384 16.31 6.16 7.32
C LEU A 384 15.22 5.21 6.83
N PHE A 385 15.57 4.38 5.87
CA PHE A 385 14.71 3.31 5.36
C PHE A 385 15.56 2.15 4.84
N ASP A 386 14.93 0.98 4.68
CA ASP A 386 15.53 -0.24 4.12
C ASP A 386 16.86 -0.63 4.77
N ALA A 387 16.85 -0.73 6.11
CA ALA A 387 18.01 -1.12 6.91
C ALA A 387 18.01 -2.62 7.28
N ASP A 388 17.55 -3.47 6.38
CA ASP A 388 17.48 -4.91 6.59
C ASP A 388 18.84 -5.61 6.55
N PHE A 389 19.88 -4.95 6.01
CA PHE A 389 21.29 -5.38 6.07
C PHE A 389 22.00 -5.04 7.39
N ALA A 390 21.31 -4.42 8.35
CA ALA A 390 21.90 -4.04 9.62
C ALA A 390 22.21 -5.24 10.53
N PHE A 391 22.98 -4.99 11.61
CA PHE A 391 23.31 -5.94 12.67
C PHE A 391 23.91 -7.26 12.16
N GLY A 392 24.80 -7.17 11.18
CA GLY A 392 25.58 -8.30 10.70
C GLY A 392 24.78 -9.39 9.97
N LEU A 393 23.73 -9.04 9.22
CA LEU A 393 22.94 -10.01 8.46
C LEU A 393 23.82 -10.92 7.58
N PHE A 394 24.82 -10.34 6.90
CA PHE A 394 25.77 -11.06 6.05
C PHE A 394 27.23 -10.94 6.55
N THR A 395 27.47 -10.17 7.61
CA THR A 395 28.77 -9.86 8.16
C THR A 395 28.85 -10.16 9.66
N PRO A 396 29.07 -11.40 10.07
CA PRO A 396 29.02 -11.80 11.50
C PRO A 396 30.00 -11.05 12.40
N ASN A 397 30.97 -10.34 11.83
CA ASN A 397 31.97 -9.53 12.56
C ASN A 397 31.82 -8.02 12.27
N GLY A 398 30.60 -7.52 12.06
CA GLY A 398 30.31 -6.12 11.74
C GLY A 398 30.95 -5.10 12.68
N TYR A 399 31.17 -5.45 13.96
CA TYR A 399 31.90 -4.61 14.92
C TYR A 399 33.35 -4.31 14.55
N THR A 400 33.93 -4.98 13.55
CA THR A 400 35.26 -4.71 12.99
C THR A 400 35.21 -4.00 11.65
N HIS A 401 34.04 -3.77 11.13
CA HIS A 401 33.84 -3.12 9.85
C HIS A 401 34.11 -1.62 9.96
N ASP A 402 34.99 -1.10 9.10
CA ASP A 402 35.21 0.33 8.96
C ASP A 402 34.22 0.87 7.89
N MET A 403 33.21 1.58 8.36
CA MET A 403 32.18 2.15 7.47
C MET A 403 32.68 3.37 6.71
N PHE A 404 33.94 3.79 6.88
CA PHE A 404 34.56 4.92 6.17
C PHE A 404 35.59 4.49 5.14
N GLU A 405 35.93 3.20 5.05
CA GLU A 405 36.76 2.61 4.00
C GLU A 405 35.93 2.07 2.81
#